data_b30b3235f2d0979509ada5faf9c0e602
#
_entry.id   b30b3235f2d0979509ada5faf9c0e602
#
_cell.length_a   1.000
_cell.length_b   1.000
_cell.length_c   1.000
_cell.angle_alpha   90.00
_cell.angle_beta   90.00
_cell.angle_gamma   90.00
#
_symmetry.space_group_name_H-M   'P 1'
#
loop_
_entity.id
_entity.type
_entity.pdbx_description
1 polymer ?
#
loop_
_entity_poly.entity_id
_entity_poly.type
_entity_poly.pdbx_seq_one_letter_code
_entity_poly.pdbx_strand_id
1 'polypeptide(L)'
;MSKFYIAHKITVGEDRRLAKALAAELEAMGHIAIHHAASDDPGANWREAHIKALVDSDAVVALLIKNHSDSVMGEIGMARVLQHARGKMLLLPVLVEIDIPNIVKDTFNFRMKLKPTREEIQGVVKELVRAVRRQPAYPNVFISHRHSDARVVRALVKVLETAFEIQPSNLRCTSVHPYRLKAGDRTAERLRRELQHAEAVLGLSSPDVKDSSYVLFELGASWGRAGITFPLLIRGATTADVPAPIGDLHTLSLTEAAECHQLLDDLEDVVCLRRQTERQATIESRISDLINAARA
;
A
#
# COMPACT_ATOMS: atom_id res chain seq x y z
N MET A 1 11.47 -7.96 -1.57
CA MET A 1 10.85 -9.27 -1.92
C MET A 1 9.41 -8.99 -2.20
N SER A 2 8.86 -9.44 -3.34
CA SER A 2 7.44 -9.16 -3.69
C SER A 2 6.68 -10.48 -3.78
N LYS A 3 5.36 -10.43 -3.49
CA LYS A 3 4.44 -11.57 -3.60
C LYS A 3 3.67 -11.49 -4.92
N PHE A 4 3.69 -12.55 -5.70
CA PHE A 4 2.94 -12.70 -6.94
C PHE A 4 1.91 -13.80 -6.81
N TYR A 5 0.65 -13.50 -7.11
CA TYR A 5 -0.39 -14.49 -7.28
C TYR A 5 -0.56 -14.79 -8.77
N ILE A 6 -0.45 -16.05 -9.18
CA ILE A 6 -0.58 -16.44 -10.59
C ILE A 6 -1.96 -17.06 -10.80
N ALA A 7 -2.85 -16.27 -11.38
CA ALA A 7 -4.18 -16.68 -11.79
C ALA A 7 -4.10 -17.50 -13.09
N HIS A 8 -4.52 -18.75 -13.06
CA HIS A 8 -4.53 -19.64 -14.23
C HIS A 8 -5.68 -20.66 -14.13
N LYS A 9 -6.03 -21.29 -15.25
CA LYS A 9 -7.04 -22.34 -15.26
C LYS A 9 -6.57 -23.55 -14.45
N ILE A 10 -7.45 -24.07 -13.57
CA ILE A 10 -7.12 -25.14 -12.59
C ILE A 10 -6.92 -26.50 -13.25
N THR A 11 -7.50 -26.72 -14.44
CA THR A 11 -7.44 -28.01 -15.15
C THR A 11 -6.02 -28.38 -15.58
N VAL A 12 -5.70 -29.66 -15.58
CA VAL A 12 -4.42 -30.19 -16.05
C VAL A 12 -4.21 -29.78 -17.51
N GLY A 13 -3.10 -29.10 -17.82
CA GLY A 13 -2.81 -28.65 -19.17
C GLY A 13 -1.63 -27.65 -19.25
N GLU A 14 -1.51 -26.99 -20.37
CA GLU A 14 -0.46 -26.03 -20.66
C GLU A 14 -0.49 -24.85 -19.68
N ASP A 15 -1.67 -24.41 -19.25
CA ASP A 15 -1.87 -23.32 -18.27
C ASP A 15 -1.11 -23.60 -16.97
N ARG A 16 -1.30 -24.81 -16.41
CA ARG A 16 -0.64 -25.22 -15.16
C ARG A 16 0.88 -25.34 -15.34
N ARG A 17 1.31 -25.84 -16.50
CA ARG A 17 2.74 -25.95 -16.83
C ARG A 17 3.39 -24.56 -16.88
N LEU A 18 2.75 -23.63 -17.58
CA LEU A 18 3.25 -22.24 -17.70
C LEU A 18 3.23 -21.51 -16.35
N ALA A 19 2.16 -21.65 -15.56
CA ALA A 19 2.07 -21.08 -14.23
C ALA A 19 3.19 -21.58 -13.32
N LYS A 20 3.47 -22.89 -13.31
CA LYS A 20 4.58 -23.48 -12.55
C LYS A 20 5.94 -22.95 -13.03
N ALA A 21 6.14 -22.81 -14.33
CA ALA A 21 7.39 -22.31 -14.88
C ALA A 21 7.62 -20.84 -14.54
N LEU A 22 6.58 -20.00 -14.59
CA LEU A 22 6.64 -18.59 -14.14
C LEU A 22 6.92 -18.50 -12.64
N ALA A 23 6.25 -19.34 -11.83
CA ALA A 23 6.48 -19.38 -10.39
C ALA A 23 7.93 -19.73 -10.05
N ALA A 24 8.45 -20.79 -10.65
CA ALA A 24 9.84 -21.23 -10.39
C ALA A 24 10.88 -20.15 -10.74
N GLU A 25 10.71 -19.43 -11.84
CA GLU A 25 11.63 -18.34 -12.21
C GLU A 25 11.46 -17.10 -11.31
N LEU A 26 10.23 -16.79 -10.83
CA LEU A 26 10.00 -15.73 -9.83
C LEU A 26 10.70 -16.08 -8.50
N GLU A 27 10.57 -17.31 -8.05
CA GLU A 27 11.22 -17.81 -6.83
C GLU A 27 12.75 -17.82 -6.96
N ALA A 28 13.27 -18.22 -8.13
CA ALA A 28 14.71 -18.16 -8.42
C ALA A 28 15.26 -16.71 -8.37
N MET A 29 14.41 -15.70 -8.57
CA MET A 29 14.75 -14.28 -8.44
C MET A 29 14.52 -13.72 -7.04
N GLY A 30 14.19 -14.56 -6.04
CA GLY A 30 13.98 -14.17 -4.64
C GLY A 30 12.62 -13.54 -4.34
N HIS A 31 11.59 -13.84 -5.14
CA HIS A 31 10.21 -13.44 -4.92
C HIS A 31 9.37 -14.60 -4.39
N ILE A 32 8.18 -14.33 -3.88
CA ILE A 32 7.20 -15.35 -3.49
C ILE A 32 6.20 -15.48 -4.64
N ALA A 33 6.00 -16.68 -5.15
CA ALA A 33 5.00 -16.97 -6.17
C ALA A 33 3.96 -17.97 -5.64
N ILE A 34 2.69 -17.57 -5.69
CA ILE A 34 1.57 -18.40 -5.27
C ILE A 34 0.77 -18.75 -6.53
N HIS A 35 0.63 -20.02 -6.82
CA HIS A 35 -0.23 -20.49 -7.90
C HIS A 35 -1.07 -21.67 -7.41
N HIS A 36 -2.21 -21.89 -8.07
CA HIS A 36 -3.04 -23.03 -7.76
C HIS A 36 -2.30 -24.36 -8.03
N ALA A 37 -2.02 -25.09 -6.94
CA ALA A 37 -2.05 -26.55 -7.04
C ALA A 37 -3.47 -26.99 -6.66
N ALA A 38 -4.12 -27.87 -7.42
CA ALA A 38 -5.29 -28.53 -6.90
C ALA A 38 -4.89 -29.09 -5.53
N SER A 39 -5.48 -28.55 -4.44
CA SER A 39 -5.29 -29.15 -3.11
C SER A 39 -5.98 -30.51 -3.19
N ASP A 40 -5.23 -31.56 -2.90
CA ASP A 40 -5.77 -32.94 -2.80
C ASP A 40 -6.69 -33.09 -1.57
N ASP A 41 -7.03 -32.00 -0.87
CA ASP A 41 -7.91 -31.98 0.28
C ASP A 41 -9.30 -31.43 -0.09
N PRO A 42 -10.31 -32.31 -0.31
CA PRO A 42 -11.67 -31.92 -0.68
C PRO A 42 -12.42 -31.15 0.42
N GLY A 43 -11.90 -31.07 1.63
CA GLY A 43 -12.55 -30.45 2.80
C GLY A 43 -12.02 -29.05 3.14
N ALA A 44 -10.90 -28.61 2.58
CA ALA A 44 -10.35 -27.28 2.84
C ALA A 44 -11.21 -26.22 2.16
N ASN A 45 -11.43 -25.09 2.85
CA ASN A 45 -12.10 -23.92 2.29
C ASN A 45 -11.17 -23.21 1.30
N TRP A 46 -10.86 -23.91 0.20
CA TRP A 46 -9.90 -23.49 -0.84
C TRP A 46 -10.19 -22.10 -1.38
N ARG A 47 -11.48 -21.70 -1.46
CA ARG A 47 -11.87 -20.36 -1.92
C ARG A 47 -11.35 -19.27 -0.98
N GLU A 48 -11.48 -19.48 0.31
CA GLU A 48 -11.02 -18.51 1.32
C GLU A 48 -9.49 -18.38 1.29
N ALA A 49 -8.78 -19.49 1.24
CA ALA A 49 -7.32 -19.51 1.13
C ALA A 49 -6.84 -18.77 -0.13
N HIS A 50 -7.56 -18.91 -1.24
CA HIS A 50 -7.26 -18.24 -2.51
C HIS A 50 -7.53 -16.74 -2.47
N ILE A 51 -8.69 -16.36 -1.98
CA ILE A 51 -9.02 -14.95 -1.81
C ILE A 51 -7.97 -14.30 -0.93
N LYS A 52 -7.60 -14.94 0.18
CA LYS A 52 -6.55 -14.44 1.07
C LYS A 52 -5.20 -14.32 0.35
N ALA A 53 -4.76 -15.36 -0.36
CA ALA A 53 -3.50 -15.34 -1.11
C ALA A 53 -3.47 -14.24 -2.17
N LEU A 54 -4.58 -14.03 -2.90
CA LEU A 54 -4.73 -12.97 -3.88
C LEU A 54 -4.69 -11.59 -3.22
N VAL A 55 -5.43 -11.41 -2.12
CA VAL A 55 -5.51 -10.15 -1.36
C VAL A 55 -4.15 -9.77 -0.76
N ASP A 56 -3.37 -10.76 -0.28
CA ASP A 56 -2.06 -10.57 0.34
C ASP A 56 -0.90 -10.40 -0.67
N SER A 57 -1.20 -10.42 -1.97
CA SER A 57 -0.18 -10.30 -3.02
C SER A 57 0.04 -8.85 -3.46
N ASP A 58 1.28 -8.55 -3.90
CA ASP A 58 1.64 -7.24 -4.48
C ASP A 58 1.20 -7.16 -5.94
N ALA A 59 1.13 -8.31 -6.63
CA ALA A 59 0.73 -8.38 -8.02
C ALA A 59 -0.03 -9.68 -8.32
N VAL A 60 -1.03 -9.57 -9.19
CA VAL A 60 -1.75 -10.70 -9.79
C VAL A 60 -1.30 -10.85 -11.23
N VAL A 61 -0.62 -11.95 -11.52
CA VAL A 61 -0.25 -12.37 -12.89
C VAL A 61 -1.40 -13.20 -13.45
N ALA A 62 -2.18 -12.62 -14.35
CA ALA A 62 -3.30 -13.32 -14.99
C ALA A 62 -2.81 -14.00 -16.27
N LEU A 63 -2.69 -15.33 -16.24
CA LEU A 63 -2.30 -16.13 -17.41
C LEU A 63 -3.52 -16.37 -18.29
N LEU A 64 -3.57 -15.71 -19.44
CA LEU A 64 -4.68 -15.74 -20.37
C LEU A 64 -4.29 -16.52 -21.61
N ILE A 65 -4.91 -17.70 -21.76
CA ILE A 65 -4.78 -18.62 -22.90
C ILE A 65 -6.14 -18.71 -23.59
N LYS A 66 -6.17 -19.15 -24.82
CA LYS A 66 -7.44 -19.42 -25.55
C LYS A 66 -8.36 -20.30 -24.68
N ASN A 67 -9.60 -19.89 -24.49
CA ASN A 67 -10.59 -20.54 -23.62
C ASN A 67 -10.24 -20.49 -22.11
N HIS A 68 -9.80 -19.31 -21.64
CA HIS A 68 -9.65 -19.06 -20.20
C HIS A 68 -10.97 -19.32 -19.44
N SER A 69 -10.84 -19.73 -18.16
CA SER A 69 -12.01 -20.09 -17.35
C SER A 69 -12.65 -18.88 -16.67
N ASP A 70 -13.93 -19.04 -16.31
CA ASP A 70 -14.67 -18.01 -15.53
C ASP A 70 -14.00 -17.72 -14.18
N SER A 71 -13.28 -18.69 -13.59
CA SER A 71 -12.53 -18.46 -12.35
C SER A 71 -11.40 -17.47 -12.55
N VAL A 72 -10.63 -17.55 -13.63
CA VAL A 72 -9.58 -16.57 -13.97
C VAL A 72 -10.18 -15.20 -14.19
N MET A 73 -11.34 -15.12 -14.84
CA MET A 73 -12.05 -13.85 -15.04
C MET A 73 -12.54 -13.24 -13.73
N GLY A 74 -12.99 -14.08 -12.79
CA GLY A 74 -13.36 -13.65 -11.44
C GLY A 74 -12.15 -13.12 -10.65
N GLU A 75 -11.00 -13.78 -10.73
CA GLU A 75 -9.75 -13.34 -10.10
C GLU A 75 -9.24 -12.02 -10.68
N ILE A 76 -9.33 -11.82 -12.00
CA ILE A 76 -9.04 -10.54 -12.66
C ILE A 76 -9.98 -9.44 -12.17
N GLY A 77 -11.28 -9.73 -12.07
CA GLY A 77 -12.27 -8.79 -11.55
C GLY A 77 -11.94 -8.36 -10.12
N MET A 78 -11.61 -9.31 -9.25
CA MET A 78 -11.19 -9.05 -7.87
C MET A 78 -9.90 -8.25 -7.81
N ALA A 79 -8.88 -8.61 -8.62
CA ALA A 79 -7.62 -7.87 -8.68
C ALA A 79 -7.85 -6.41 -9.10
N ARG A 80 -8.76 -6.13 -10.05
CA ARG A 80 -9.13 -4.77 -10.44
C ARG A 80 -9.81 -3.98 -9.33
N VAL A 81 -10.74 -4.61 -8.61
CA VAL A 81 -11.39 -3.98 -7.45
C VAL A 81 -10.34 -3.62 -6.39
N LEU A 82 -9.44 -4.55 -6.07
CA LEU A 82 -8.38 -4.32 -5.10
C LEU A 82 -7.35 -3.29 -5.58
N GLN A 83 -7.01 -3.29 -6.86
CA GLN A 83 -6.15 -2.26 -7.46
C GLN A 83 -6.76 -0.87 -7.31
N HIS A 84 -8.06 -0.75 -7.56
CA HIS A 84 -8.79 0.51 -7.41
C HIS A 84 -8.94 0.93 -5.94
N ALA A 85 -9.27 -0.02 -5.07
CA ALA A 85 -9.51 0.24 -3.65
C ALA A 85 -8.23 0.51 -2.85
N ARG A 86 -7.14 -0.21 -3.14
CA ARG A 86 -5.90 -0.18 -2.36
C ARG A 86 -4.75 0.55 -3.05
N GLY A 87 -4.82 0.75 -4.38
CA GLY A 87 -3.78 1.41 -5.17
C GLY A 87 -2.42 0.70 -5.24
N LYS A 88 -2.27 -0.44 -4.58
CA LYS A 88 -0.98 -1.14 -4.42
C LYS A 88 -0.88 -2.43 -5.22
N MET A 89 -2.00 -3.07 -5.52
CA MET A 89 -2.01 -4.31 -6.28
C MET A 89 -1.84 -4.03 -7.78
N LEU A 90 -0.99 -4.78 -8.45
CA LEU A 90 -0.89 -4.77 -9.91
C LEU A 90 -1.61 -5.95 -10.54
N LEU A 91 -2.40 -5.67 -11.56
CA LEU A 91 -2.87 -6.69 -12.48
C LEU A 91 -1.93 -6.73 -13.68
N LEU A 92 -1.27 -7.87 -13.88
CA LEU A 92 -0.25 -8.12 -14.91
C LEU A 92 -0.70 -9.27 -15.83
N PRO A 93 -1.50 -8.99 -16.86
CA PRO A 93 -1.94 -10.03 -17.81
C PRO A 93 -0.77 -10.55 -18.65
N VAL A 94 -0.62 -11.86 -18.71
CA VAL A 94 0.27 -12.57 -19.65
C VAL A 94 -0.58 -13.24 -20.72
N LEU A 95 -0.54 -12.70 -21.92
CA LEU A 95 -1.32 -13.16 -23.07
C LEU A 95 -0.55 -14.24 -23.82
N VAL A 96 -1.11 -15.45 -23.89
CA VAL A 96 -0.49 -16.59 -24.56
C VAL A 96 -1.22 -16.83 -25.87
N GLU A 97 -0.62 -16.34 -26.96
CA GLU A 97 -1.12 -16.50 -28.34
C GLU A 97 -2.60 -16.10 -28.52
N ILE A 98 -3.04 -15.05 -27.80
CA ILE A 98 -4.39 -14.50 -27.91
C ILE A 98 -4.36 -12.99 -28.11
N ASP A 99 -5.46 -12.44 -28.63
CA ASP A 99 -5.70 -11.02 -28.66
C ASP A 99 -6.02 -10.46 -27.28
N ILE A 100 -5.90 -9.14 -27.10
CA ILE A 100 -6.12 -8.49 -25.81
C ILE A 100 -7.62 -8.52 -25.48
N PRO A 101 -8.06 -9.28 -24.45
CA PRO A 101 -9.45 -9.22 -24.00
C PRO A 101 -9.84 -7.85 -23.46
N ASN A 102 -11.10 -7.46 -23.65
CA ASN A 102 -11.61 -6.16 -23.20
C ASN A 102 -11.39 -5.90 -21.71
N ILE A 103 -11.45 -6.93 -20.87
CA ILE A 103 -11.28 -6.84 -19.43
C ILE A 103 -9.86 -6.39 -19.01
N VAL A 104 -8.87 -6.53 -19.87
CA VAL A 104 -7.47 -6.15 -19.60
C VAL A 104 -6.91 -5.16 -20.63
N LYS A 105 -7.78 -4.58 -21.47
CA LYS A 105 -7.38 -3.71 -22.59
C LYS A 105 -6.65 -2.45 -22.14
N ASP A 106 -6.98 -1.93 -20.97
CA ASP A 106 -6.40 -0.72 -20.35
C ASP A 106 -5.25 -1.02 -19.38
N THR A 107 -4.82 -2.28 -19.31
CA THR A 107 -3.67 -2.68 -18.49
C THR A 107 -2.43 -2.89 -19.35
N PHE A 108 -1.26 -2.69 -18.74
CA PHE A 108 -0.01 -3.11 -19.36
C PHE A 108 0.03 -4.64 -19.40
N ASN A 109 0.17 -5.23 -20.57
CA ASN A 109 0.15 -6.68 -20.75
C ASN A 109 1.47 -7.21 -21.33
N PHE A 110 1.72 -8.48 -21.07
CA PHE A 110 2.90 -9.22 -21.53
C PHE A 110 2.47 -10.27 -22.53
N ARG A 111 3.34 -10.63 -23.48
CA ARG A 111 3.05 -11.65 -24.48
C ARG A 111 3.99 -12.83 -24.31
N MET A 112 3.45 -14.03 -24.46
CA MET A 112 4.22 -15.28 -24.38
C MET A 112 3.69 -16.29 -25.37
N LYS A 113 4.54 -17.20 -25.84
CA LYS A 113 4.15 -18.35 -26.65
C LYS A 113 3.57 -19.47 -25.78
N LEU A 114 2.77 -20.35 -26.35
CA LEU A 114 2.21 -21.51 -25.65
C LEU A 114 3.31 -22.50 -25.22
N LYS A 115 4.37 -22.63 -26.01
CA LYS A 115 5.56 -23.43 -25.71
C LYS A 115 6.81 -22.57 -25.67
N PRO A 116 6.96 -21.72 -24.65
CA PRO A 116 8.10 -20.82 -24.57
C PRO A 116 9.36 -21.58 -24.20
N THR A 117 10.51 -21.05 -24.65
CA THR A 117 11.80 -21.46 -24.12
C THR A 117 11.98 -20.94 -22.69
N ARG A 118 12.97 -21.48 -21.97
CA ARG A 118 13.29 -20.99 -20.63
C ARG A 118 13.71 -19.52 -20.65
N GLU A 119 14.44 -19.09 -21.67
CA GLU A 119 14.88 -17.70 -21.85
C GLU A 119 13.69 -16.75 -22.08
N GLU A 120 12.68 -17.19 -22.86
CA GLU A 120 11.45 -16.42 -23.05
C GLU A 120 10.67 -16.26 -21.72
N ILE A 121 10.57 -17.31 -20.89
CA ILE A 121 9.96 -17.25 -19.56
C ILE A 121 10.73 -16.28 -18.67
N GLN A 122 12.07 -16.37 -18.63
CA GLN A 122 12.92 -15.45 -17.86
C GLN A 122 12.77 -14.01 -18.32
N GLY A 123 12.62 -13.78 -19.63
CA GLY A 123 12.34 -12.45 -20.19
C GLY A 123 11.05 -11.88 -19.64
N VAL A 124 9.96 -12.64 -19.71
CA VAL A 124 8.64 -12.22 -19.16
C VAL A 124 8.72 -11.97 -17.65
N VAL A 125 9.34 -12.87 -16.88
CA VAL A 125 9.49 -12.72 -15.43
C VAL A 125 10.29 -11.45 -15.07
N LYS A 126 11.39 -11.16 -15.77
CA LYS A 126 12.15 -9.92 -15.57
C LYS A 126 11.29 -8.68 -15.80
N GLU A 127 10.44 -8.71 -16.81
CA GLU A 127 9.51 -7.60 -17.07
C GLU A 127 8.40 -7.48 -16.04
N LEU A 128 7.82 -8.59 -15.57
CA LEU A 128 6.86 -8.62 -14.46
C LEU A 128 7.47 -8.01 -13.19
N VAL A 129 8.68 -8.42 -12.82
CA VAL A 129 9.40 -7.87 -11.66
C VAL A 129 9.71 -6.38 -11.85
N ARG A 130 10.09 -5.96 -13.05
CA ARG A 130 10.31 -4.53 -13.37
C ARG A 130 9.02 -3.73 -13.25
N ALA A 131 7.88 -4.28 -13.70
CA ALA A 131 6.58 -3.62 -13.58
C ALA A 131 6.22 -3.39 -12.12
N VAL A 132 6.40 -4.39 -11.24
CA VAL A 132 6.17 -4.24 -9.80
C VAL A 132 7.11 -3.19 -9.18
N ARG A 133 8.39 -3.20 -9.55
CA ARG A 133 9.36 -2.20 -9.05
C ARG A 133 9.10 -0.79 -9.57
N ARG A 134 8.46 -0.65 -10.74
CA ARG A 134 8.11 0.66 -11.34
C ARG A 134 6.78 1.21 -10.83
N GLN A 135 6.00 0.41 -10.09
CA GLN A 135 4.83 0.97 -9.42
C GLN A 135 5.27 2.16 -8.57
N PRO A 136 4.59 3.30 -8.67
CA PRO A 136 4.77 4.32 -7.66
C PRO A 136 4.39 3.67 -6.33
N ALA A 137 5.38 3.49 -5.45
CA ALA A 137 5.10 3.07 -4.08
C ALA A 137 4.31 4.20 -3.44
N TYR A 138 3.01 3.98 -3.22
CA TYR A 138 2.21 4.90 -2.44
C TYR A 138 2.59 4.74 -0.97
N PRO A 139 2.67 5.83 -0.21
CA PRO A 139 3.00 5.75 1.20
C PRO A 139 1.90 4.99 1.97
N ASN A 140 2.30 4.21 2.96
CA ASN A 140 1.36 3.64 3.92
C ASN A 140 0.75 4.75 4.77
N VAL A 141 1.60 5.69 5.19
CA VAL A 141 1.24 6.82 6.04
C VAL A 141 1.50 8.14 5.32
N PHE A 142 0.51 9.02 5.29
CA PHE A 142 0.63 10.38 4.82
C PHE A 142 0.47 11.35 6.00
N ILE A 143 1.42 12.27 6.21
CA ILE A 143 1.36 13.27 7.28
C ILE A 143 1.00 14.62 6.69
N SER A 144 -0.23 15.08 6.93
CA SER A 144 -0.72 16.40 6.59
C SER A 144 -0.48 17.37 7.74
N HIS A 145 0.18 18.51 7.47
CA HIS A 145 0.55 19.48 8.49
C HIS A 145 0.84 20.84 7.88
N ARG A 146 0.78 21.87 8.70
CA ARG A 146 1.27 23.22 8.33
C ARG A 146 2.80 23.25 8.35
N HIS A 147 3.38 24.11 7.53
CA HIS A 147 4.84 24.28 7.50
C HIS A 147 5.42 24.73 8.86
N SER A 148 4.66 25.53 9.62
CA SER A 148 4.99 25.94 10.98
C SER A 148 5.17 24.78 11.96
N ASP A 149 4.49 23.65 11.72
CA ASP A 149 4.47 22.49 12.60
C ASP A 149 5.57 21.46 12.27
N ALA A 150 6.49 21.80 11.37
CA ALA A 150 7.57 20.92 10.90
C ALA A 150 8.47 20.38 12.03
N ARG A 151 8.58 21.08 13.19
CA ARG A 151 9.32 20.59 14.36
C ARG A 151 8.62 19.39 14.99
N VAL A 152 7.30 19.48 15.19
CA VAL A 152 6.48 18.38 15.72
C VAL A 152 6.51 17.19 14.77
N VAL A 153 6.37 17.46 13.49
CA VAL A 153 6.39 16.40 12.46
C VAL A 153 7.73 15.67 12.45
N ARG A 154 8.86 16.35 12.59
CA ARG A 154 10.17 15.69 12.71
C ARG A 154 10.24 14.75 13.91
N ALA A 155 9.67 15.15 15.05
CA ALA A 155 9.62 14.30 16.24
C ALA A 155 8.69 13.10 16.04
N LEU A 156 7.51 13.31 15.46
CA LEU A 156 6.56 12.24 15.11
C LEU A 156 7.18 11.23 14.15
N VAL A 157 7.84 11.68 13.09
CA VAL A 157 8.55 10.81 12.14
C VAL A 157 9.57 9.92 12.87
N LYS A 158 10.34 10.47 13.83
CA LYS A 158 11.30 9.67 14.62
C LYS A 158 10.62 8.62 15.50
N VAL A 159 9.45 8.92 16.04
CA VAL A 159 8.64 7.92 16.77
C VAL A 159 8.24 6.81 15.83
N LEU A 160 7.68 7.14 14.66
CA LEU A 160 7.25 6.17 13.65
C LEU A 160 8.41 5.29 13.13
N GLU A 161 9.58 5.90 12.81
CA GLU A 161 10.80 5.19 12.38
C GLU A 161 11.34 4.25 13.47
N THR A 162 11.11 4.57 14.74
CA THR A 162 11.55 3.72 15.86
C THR A 162 10.56 2.59 16.11
N ALA A 163 9.25 2.88 15.98
CA ALA A 163 8.18 1.93 16.26
C ALA A 163 7.92 0.95 15.12
N PHE A 164 8.19 1.31 13.87
CA PHE A 164 7.91 0.51 12.67
C PHE A 164 9.13 0.37 11.76
N GLU A 165 9.15 -0.71 10.98
CA GLU A 165 10.12 -0.86 9.88
C GLU A 165 9.70 0.02 8.70
N ILE A 166 10.15 1.28 8.69
CA ILE A 166 9.78 2.28 7.67
C ILE A 166 10.87 2.43 6.61
N GLN A 167 10.49 2.25 5.35
CA GLN A 167 11.27 2.65 4.19
C GLN A 167 10.85 4.06 3.72
N PRO A 168 11.70 4.82 3.02
CA PRO A 168 11.33 6.15 2.50
C PRO A 168 10.08 6.19 1.62
N SER A 169 9.69 5.06 1.04
CA SER A 169 8.46 4.89 0.26
C SER A 169 7.20 4.71 1.10
N ASN A 170 7.33 4.29 2.37
CA ASN A 170 6.18 4.00 3.23
C ASN A 170 5.56 5.23 3.88
N LEU A 171 6.30 6.33 3.93
CA LEU A 171 5.87 7.56 4.57
C LEU A 171 5.94 8.74 3.61
N ARG A 172 4.92 9.60 3.62
CA ARG A 172 4.94 10.90 2.95
C ARG A 172 4.81 12.01 3.97
N CYS A 173 5.77 12.93 3.93
CA CYS A 173 5.73 14.19 4.66
C CYS A 173 6.46 15.26 3.85
N THR A 174 5.83 16.40 3.59
CA THR A 174 6.38 17.43 2.70
C THR A 174 7.54 18.23 3.30
N SER A 175 7.70 18.20 4.62
CA SER A 175 8.70 19.02 5.34
C SER A 175 9.94 18.26 5.80
N VAL A 176 9.94 16.90 5.84
CA VAL A 176 11.00 16.10 6.44
C VAL A 176 11.69 15.20 5.39
N HIS A 177 13.02 15.34 5.27
CA HIS A 177 13.84 14.41 4.48
C HIS A 177 14.01 13.06 5.24
N PRO A 178 13.95 11.89 4.56
CA PRO A 178 13.86 11.66 3.11
C PRO A 178 12.43 11.59 2.54
N TYR A 179 11.41 11.87 3.32
CA TYR A 179 9.98 11.64 3.04
C TYR A 179 9.32 12.72 2.18
N ARG A 180 10.03 13.82 1.89
CA ARG A 180 9.56 14.89 0.99
C ARG A 180 9.62 14.47 -0.48
N LEU A 181 8.87 15.17 -1.32
CA LEU A 181 8.92 14.99 -2.77
C LEU A 181 10.30 15.27 -3.33
N LYS A 182 10.63 14.59 -4.42
CA LYS A 182 11.88 14.84 -5.17
C LYS A 182 11.76 16.14 -5.96
N ALA A 183 12.91 16.80 -6.18
CA ALA A 183 12.97 17.95 -7.06
C ALA A 183 12.54 17.54 -8.49
N GLY A 184 11.71 18.36 -9.13
CA GLY A 184 11.17 18.10 -10.47
C GLY A 184 9.85 17.33 -10.51
N ASP A 185 9.35 16.80 -9.39
CA ASP A 185 8.03 16.18 -9.33
C ASP A 185 6.91 17.21 -9.55
N ARG A 186 5.84 16.79 -10.24
CA ARG A 186 4.57 17.57 -10.30
C ARG A 186 3.87 17.45 -8.95
N THR A 187 4.19 18.38 -8.05
CA THR A 187 3.89 18.31 -6.62
C THR A 187 2.42 18.03 -6.32
N ALA A 188 1.51 18.84 -6.87
CA ALA A 188 0.08 18.73 -6.56
C ALA A 188 -0.53 17.39 -7.04
N GLU A 189 -0.20 16.97 -8.26
CA GLU A 189 -0.73 15.72 -8.83
C GLU A 189 -0.20 14.49 -8.07
N ARG A 190 1.08 14.51 -7.72
CA ARG A 190 1.69 13.41 -6.98
C ARG A 190 1.16 13.31 -5.56
N LEU A 191 1.09 14.41 -4.83
CA LEU A 191 0.53 14.44 -3.47
C LEU A 191 -0.93 14.01 -3.46
N ARG A 192 -1.73 14.44 -4.44
CA ARG A 192 -3.11 13.99 -4.59
C ARG A 192 -3.20 12.48 -4.76
N ARG A 193 -2.37 11.88 -5.63
CA ARG A 193 -2.35 10.42 -5.83
C ARG A 193 -1.88 9.68 -4.57
N GLU A 194 -0.80 10.15 -3.94
CA GLU A 194 -0.27 9.54 -2.72
C GLU A 194 -1.28 9.61 -1.58
N LEU A 195 -1.95 10.75 -1.42
CA LEU A 195 -3.04 10.92 -0.45
C LEU A 195 -4.21 9.98 -0.74
N GLN A 196 -4.59 9.82 -2.03
CA GLN A 196 -5.66 8.92 -2.44
C GLN A 196 -5.36 7.44 -2.16
N HIS A 197 -4.11 7.04 -1.99
CA HIS A 197 -3.70 5.65 -1.86
C HIS A 197 -3.00 5.34 -0.53
N ALA A 198 -2.76 6.33 0.33
CA ALA A 198 -2.22 6.10 1.67
C ALA A 198 -3.19 5.25 2.50
N GLU A 199 -2.71 4.32 3.31
CA GLU A 199 -3.53 3.51 4.21
C GLU A 199 -4.06 4.35 5.36
N ALA A 200 -3.21 5.23 5.90
CA ALA A 200 -3.54 6.15 6.96
C ALA A 200 -3.10 7.59 6.63
N VAL A 201 -3.90 8.57 7.03
CA VAL A 201 -3.56 9.99 6.99
C VAL A 201 -3.50 10.52 8.41
N LEU A 202 -2.35 11.04 8.81
CA LEU A 202 -2.15 11.72 10.09
C LEU A 202 -2.30 13.23 9.86
N GLY A 203 -3.36 13.82 10.38
CA GLY A 203 -3.67 15.22 10.24
C GLY A 203 -3.33 16.01 11.49
N LEU A 204 -2.21 16.78 11.49
CA LEU A 204 -1.85 17.62 12.62
C LEU A 204 -2.74 18.86 12.67
N SER A 205 -3.45 19.01 13.80
CA SER A 205 -4.33 20.15 14.09
C SER A 205 -3.72 20.99 15.19
N SER A 206 -3.21 22.17 14.81
CA SER A 206 -2.85 23.27 15.71
C SER A 206 -4.02 24.26 15.81
N PRO A 207 -4.04 25.20 16.77
CA PRO A 207 -5.10 26.20 16.88
C PRO A 207 -5.35 26.98 15.57
N ASP A 208 -4.30 27.18 14.78
CA ASP A 208 -4.35 27.91 13.51
C ASP A 208 -4.54 27.01 12.28
N VAL A 209 -4.89 25.73 12.43
CA VAL A 209 -4.97 24.79 11.30
C VAL A 209 -5.98 25.23 10.25
N LYS A 210 -7.04 25.91 10.66
CA LYS A 210 -8.11 26.43 9.77
C LYS A 210 -7.61 27.49 8.79
N ASP A 211 -6.48 28.13 9.06
CA ASP A 211 -5.88 29.12 8.16
C ASP A 211 -5.09 28.47 7.02
N SER A 212 -4.90 27.14 7.06
CA SER A 212 -4.19 26.42 6.02
C SER A 212 -5.15 25.75 5.04
N SER A 213 -5.48 26.42 3.94
CA SER A 213 -6.30 25.84 2.87
C SER A 213 -5.75 24.54 2.33
N TYR A 214 -4.42 24.36 2.34
CA TYR A 214 -3.76 23.15 1.88
C TYR A 214 -4.04 21.96 2.80
N VAL A 215 -3.90 22.12 4.13
CA VAL A 215 -4.24 21.08 5.11
C VAL A 215 -5.73 20.74 5.04
N LEU A 216 -6.61 21.74 4.93
CA LEU A 216 -8.05 21.54 4.78
C LEU A 216 -8.39 20.71 3.53
N PHE A 217 -7.72 21.01 2.40
CA PHE A 217 -7.89 20.24 1.18
C PHE A 217 -7.42 18.79 1.31
N GLU A 218 -6.25 18.55 1.93
CA GLU A 218 -5.71 17.20 2.12
C GLU A 218 -6.61 16.36 3.03
N LEU A 219 -7.05 16.92 4.15
CA LEU A 219 -7.93 16.24 5.11
C LEU A 219 -9.32 15.98 4.52
N GLY A 220 -9.88 16.94 3.77
CA GLY A 220 -11.14 16.76 3.04
C GLY A 220 -11.03 15.70 1.95
N ALA A 221 -9.93 15.65 1.22
CA ALA A 221 -9.69 14.61 0.21
C ALA A 221 -9.54 13.21 0.83
N SER A 222 -8.92 13.10 2.02
CA SER A 222 -8.85 11.85 2.76
C SER A 222 -10.23 11.39 3.22
N TRP A 223 -11.00 12.27 3.79
CA TRP A 223 -12.37 11.99 4.22
C TRP A 223 -13.27 11.55 3.06
N GLY A 224 -13.22 12.24 1.91
CA GLY A 224 -14.05 11.94 0.74
C GLY A 224 -13.82 10.57 0.12
N ARG A 225 -12.67 9.93 0.37
CA ARG A 225 -12.39 8.57 -0.08
C ARG A 225 -12.67 7.47 0.95
N ALA A 226 -13.26 7.82 2.10
CA ALA A 226 -13.42 6.93 3.27
C ALA A 226 -12.08 6.31 3.75
N GLY A 227 -10.97 7.04 3.58
CA GLY A 227 -9.65 6.66 4.10
C GLY A 227 -9.60 6.83 5.62
N ILE A 228 -8.73 6.07 6.28
CA ILE A 228 -8.55 6.19 7.71
C ILE A 228 -7.74 7.45 7.99
N THR A 229 -8.34 8.37 8.75
CA THR A 229 -7.74 9.65 9.14
C THR A 229 -7.65 9.73 10.65
N PHE A 230 -6.46 10.06 11.15
CA PHE A 230 -6.17 10.30 12.56
C PHE A 230 -5.97 11.80 12.76
N PRO A 231 -6.93 12.53 13.32
CA PRO A 231 -6.73 13.91 13.74
C PRO A 231 -5.84 13.95 14.99
N LEU A 232 -4.73 14.67 14.92
CA LEU A 232 -3.71 14.75 15.97
C LEU A 232 -3.60 16.19 16.50
N LEU A 233 -3.95 16.38 17.75
CA LEU A 233 -3.92 17.70 18.41
C LEU A 233 -2.51 18.05 18.89
N ILE A 234 -2.08 19.29 18.62
CA ILE A 234 -0.78 19.83 19.02
C ILE A 234 -0.93 21.29 19.48
N ARG A 235 0.03 21.78 20.26
CA ARG A 235 0.14 23.19 20.63
C ARG A 235 -1.11 23.76 21.33
N GLY A 236 -1.75 22.94 22.17
CA GLY A 236 -2.95 23.36 22.90
C GLY A 236 -4.24 23.41 22.06
N ALA A 237 -4.22 22.84 20.85
CA ALA A 237 -5.44 22.68 20.08
C ALA A 237 -6.44 21.77 20.80
N THR A 238 -7.70 21.99 20.53
CA THR A 238 -8.84 21.23 21.05
C THR A 238 -9.59 20.55 19.90
N THR A 239 -10.55 19.73 20.21
CA THR A 239 -11.44 19.12 19.19
C THR A 239 -12.19 20.16 18.36
N ALA A 240 -12.45 21.37 18.91
CA ALA A 240 -13.07 22.46 18.17
C ALA A 240 -12.18 23.05 17.07
N ASP A 241 -10.87 22.81 17.13
CA ASP A 241 -9.92 23.28 16.12
C ASP A 241 -9.82 22.30 14.95
N VAL A 242 -10.29 21.05 15.11
CA VAL A 242 -10.27 20.06 14.04
C VAL A 242 -11.25 20.49 12.93
N PRO A 243 -10.82 20.52 11.67
CA PRO A 243 -11.68 20.97 10.57
C PRO A 243 -12.84 20.02 10.31
N ALA A 244 -14.04 20.56 10.04
CA ALA A 244 -15.11 19.76 9.47
C ALA A 244 -14.69 19.32 8.02
N PRO A 245 -15.06 18.11 7.55
CA PRO A 245 -15.98 17.15 8.19
C PRO A 245 -15.29 16.12 9.10
N ILE A 246 -13.98 16.21 9.35
CA ILE A 246 -13.25 15.23 10.17
C ILE A 246 -13.36 15.51 11.69
N GLY A 247 -14.04 16.59 12.09
CA GLY A 247 -14.23 16.96 13.49
C GLY A 247 -15.02 15.95 14.33
N ASP A 248 -15.78 15.04 13.67
CA ASP A 248 -16.52 13.96 14.34
C ASP A 248 -15.66 12.72 14.63
N LEU A 249 -14.41 12.69 14.09
CA LEU A 249 -13.51 11.57 14.34
C LEU A 249 -12.91 11.66 15.75
N HIS A 250 -12.62 10.50 16.34
CA HIS A 250 -11.85 10.44 17.58
C HIS A 250 -10.47 11.09 17.36
N THR A 251 -10.13 12.04 18.21
CA THR A 251 -8.87 12.80 18.12
C THR A 251 -7.89 12.33 19.18
N LEU A 252 -6.60 12.34 18.87
CA LEU A 252 -5.52 12.02 19.80
C LEU A 252 -4.65 13.25 20.02
N SER A 253 -4.24 13.50 21.27
CA SER A 253 -3.33 14.59 21.61
C SER A 253 -1.88 14.09 21.64
N LEU A 254 -1.02 14.67 20.83
CA LEU A 254 0.41 14.35 20.87
C LEU A 254 1.14 14.96 22.09
N THR A 255 0.42 15.60 23.00
CA THR A 255 0.95 16.10 24.28
C THR A 255 0.84 15.10 25.42
N GLU A 256 0.14 13.96 25.19
CA GLU A 256 -0.15 12.94 26.20
C GLU A 256 0.47 11.59 25.78
N ALA A 257 1.27 10.99 26.68
CA ALA A 257 2.00 9.76 26.38
C ALA A 257 1.07 8.57 26.05
N ALA A 258 -0.03 8.42 26.80
CA ALA A 258 -0.99 7.36 26.59
C ALA A 258 -1.61 7.42 25.18
N GLU A 259 -1.92 8.64 24.68
CA GLU A 259 -2.52 8.83 23.36
C GLU A 259 -1.47 8.67 22.24
N CYS A 260 -0.19 8.97 22.51
CA CYS A 260 0.89 8.63 21.59
C CYS A 260 1.05 7.12 21.43
N HIS A 261 0.92 6.34 22.52
CA HIS A 261 0.93 4.87 22.45
C HIS A 261 -0.29 4.34 21.69
N GLN A 262 -1.48 4.86 22.00
CA GLN A 262 -2.70 4.51 21.28
C GLN A 262 -2.56 4.74 19.79
N LEU A 263 -1.98 5.88 19.36
CA LEU A 263 -1.72 6.14 17.94
C LEU A 263 -0.86 5.04 17.30
N LEU A 264 0.16 4.55 18.00
CA LEU A 264 1.02 3.49 17.47
C LEU A 264 0.28 2.15 17.36
N ASP A 265 -0.57 1.83 18.33
CA ASP A 265 -1.36 0.61 18.34
C ASP A 265 -2.46 0.66 17.24
N ASP A 266 -3.19 1.76 17.16
CA ASP A 266 -4.20 1.97 16.11
C ASP A 266 -3.59 1.97 14.69
N LEU A 267 -2.36 2.49 14.53
CA LEU A 267 -1.65 2.43 13.27
C LEU A 267 -1.21 1.00 12.90
N GLU A 268 -0.80 0.19 13.87
CA GLU A 268 -0.43 -1.22 13.64
C GLU A 268 -1.59 -2.01 13.04
N ASP A 269 -2.81 -1.75 13.50
CA ASP A 269 -4.02 -2.40 12.99
C ASP A 269 -4.39 -1.98 11.56
N VAL A 270 -3.98 -0.77 11.15
CA VAL A 270 -4.42 -0.15 9.90
C VAL A 270 -3.38 -0.26 8.78
N VAL A 271 -2.10 -0.13 9.14
CA VAL A 271 -1.03 -0.05 8.13
C VAL A 271 -0.27 -1.37 8.02
N CYS A 272 0.08 -1.75 6.79
CA CYS A 272 0.90 -2.93 6.53
C CYS A 272 2.39 -2.64 6.83
N LEU A 273 2.70 -2.17 8.05
CA LEU A 273 4.05 -1.93 8.52
C LEU A 273 4.36 -2.85 9.72
N ARG A 274 5.57 -3.40 9.75
CA ARG A 274 5.97 -4.27 10.85
C ARG A 274 6.36 -3.46 12.08
N ARG A 275 5.71 -3.73 13.23
CA ARG A 275 6.06 -3.16 14.54
C ARG A 275 7.41 -3.70 15.03
N GLN A 276 8.21 -2.81 15.60
CA GLN A 276 9.50 -3.15 16.25
C GLN A 276 9.33 -3.17 17.77
N THR A 277 9.04 -4.35 18.33
CA THR A 277 8.78 -4.52 19.78
C THR A 277 10.05 -4.48 20.63
N GLU A 278 11.22 -4.73 20.03
CA GLU A 278 12.50 -4.82 20.74
C GLU A 278 13.08 -3.45 21.17
N ARG A 279 12.45 -2.33 20.76
CA ARG A 279 12.95 -0.96 20.96
C ARG A 279 12.14 -0.14 21.95
N GLN A 280 11.42 -0.76 22.89
CA GLN A 280 10.47 -0.07 23.78
C GLN A 280 11.08 1.15 24.50
N ALA A 281 12.23 0.99 25.13
CA ALA A 281 12.90 2.11 25.83
C ALA A 281 13.24 3.30 24.90
N THR A 282 13.60 3.01 23.65
CA THR A 282 13.87 4.05 22.64
C THR A 282 12.57 4.71 22.18
N ILE A 283 11.49 3.95 22.04
CA ILE A 283 10.16 4.49 21.71
C ILE A 283 9.71 5.46 22.79
N GLU A 284 9.83 5.11 24.08
CA GLU A 284 9.47 5.99 25.20
C GLU A 284 10.27 7.32 25.16
N SER A 285 11.57 7.24 24.92
CA SER A 285 12.40 8.45 24.76
C SER A 285 11.92 9.33 23.58
N ARG A 286 11.56 8.71 22.45
CA ARG A 286 11.05 9.44 21.27
C ARG A 286 9.67 10.05 21.50
N ILE A 287 8.81 9.35 22.23
CA ILE A 287 7.50 9.87 22.65
C ILE A 287 7.70 11.10 23.56
N SER A 288 8.64 11.06 24.50
CA SER A 288 8.97 12.21 25.34
C SER A 288 9.45 13.42 24.51
N ASP A 289 10.31 13.18 23.51
CA ASP A 289 10.76 14.21 22.57
C ASP A 289 9.58 14.80 21.77
N LEU A 290 8.64 13.92 21.33
CA LEU A 290 7.45 14.33 20.59
C LEU A 290 6.54 15.20 21.44
N ILE A 291 6.25 14.79 22.67
CA ILE A 291 5.41 15.56 23.63
C ILE A 291 5.99 16.95 23.83
N ASN A 292 7.31 17.05 24.07
CA ASN A 292 7.98 18.34 24.25
C ASN A 292 7.87 19.22 23.00
N ALA A 293 7.99 18.62 21.80
CA ALA A 293 7.82 19.35 20.55
C ALA A 293 6.37 19.78 20.31
N ALA A 294 5.39 18.95 20.70
CA ALA A 294 3.97 19.20 20.51
C ALA A 294 3.40 20.25 21.47
N ARG A 295 4.04 20.46 22.62
CA ARG A 295 3.66 21.50 23.60
C ARG A 295 4.23 22.89 23.25
N ALA A 296 5.31 22.95 22.48
CA ALA A 296 5.98 24.18 22.06
C ALA A 296 5.30 24.86 20.86
#